data_0475a583ea634780e9dc7aeb73f9f747
#
_entry.id   0475a583ea634780e9dc7aeb73f9f747
#
_cell.length_a   1.000
_cell.length_b   1.000
_cell.length_c   1.000
_cell.angle_alpha   90.00
_cell.angle_beta   90.00
_cell.angle_gamma   90.00
#
_symmetry.space_group_name_H-M   'P 1'
#
loop_
_entity.id
_entity.type
_entity.pdbx_description
1 polymer ?
#
loop_
_entity_poly.entity_id
_entity_poly.type
_entity_poly.pdbx_seq_one_letter_code
_entity_poly.pdbx_strand_id
1 'polypeptide(L)'
;MDQRWPQTLWIVRHGQSAGNVARDAADAAGLGRIDIADRDMDVPLSALGQAQARALGDWFARQPVDERPQTLLVSPYARAIHTAELIREKGGMAKPDALFCVDERLREKEFGVLDRLTGVGIRAEFPEQAEFRRLLGKFYHRPPGGESWCDVILRLRSVLDTISLHHTGKRVMIVAHQVVVLCMRYLLDGLTEEQILAIDREADIANCGVTEYRFRPDENDGGMVLTRWNFTAPVAQGGAPVTAQPDPAVAAR
;
A
#
# COMPACT_ATOMS: atom_id res chain seq x y z
N MET A 1 13.46 28.10 4.77
CA MET A 1 12.82 27.57 3.56
C MET A 1 11.34 27.45 3.83
N ASP A 2 10.49 27.79 2.86
CA ASP A 2 9.05 27.58 3.03
C ASP A 2 8.76 26.09 3.07
N GLN A 3 7.91 25.68 4.01
CA GLN A 3 7.49 24.29 4.15
C GLN A 3 6.82 23.83 2.85
N ARG A 4 7.33 22.78 2.22
CA ARG A 4 6.75 22.19 0.99
C ARG A 4 5.95 20.92 1.26
N TRP A 5 6.10 20.32 2.44
CA TRP A 5 5.56 19.01 2.79
C TRP A 5 4.34 19.11 3.71
N PRO A 6 3.49 18.09 3.74
CA PRO A 6 2.47 17.98 4.77
C PRO A 6 3.12 17.91 6.16
N GLN A 7 2.38 18.29 7.20
CA GLN A 7 2.82 18.13 8.59
C GLN A 7 3.02 16.66 8.94
N THR A 8 2.06 15.80 8.49
CA THR A 8 2.11 14.35 8.68
C THR A 8 1.58 13.67 7.42
N LEU A 9 2.25 12.61 7.01
CA LEU A 9 1.83 11.73 5.92
C LEU A 9 1.74 10.30 6.45
N TRP A 10 0.55 9.73 6.45
CA TRP A 10 0.33 8.31 6.69
C TRP A 10 0.14 7.59 5.37
N ILE A 11 0.80 6.46 5.20
CA ILE A 11 0.63 5.56 4.06
C ILE A 11 0.14 4.24 4.62
N VAL A 12 -1.07 3.84 4.25
CA VAL A 12 -1.79 2.70 4.81
C VAL A 12 -2.04 1.69 3.70
N ARG A 13 -1.67 0.42 3.92
CA ARG A 13 -2.11 -0.68 3.07
C ARG A 13 -3.58 -0.97 3.38
N HIS A 14 -4.39 -1.29 2.36
CA HIS A 14 -5.78 -1.71 2.54
C HIS A 14 -5.91 -2.90 3.51
N GLY A 15 -7.09 -3.08 4.12
CA GLY A 15 -7.42 -4.25 4.94
C GLY A 15 -7.40 -5.55 4.12
N GLN A 16 -7.37 -6.71 4.77
CA GLN A 16 -7.38 -7.99 4.07
C GLN A 16 -8.53 -8.05 3.04
N SER A 17 -8.23 -8.42 1.81
CA SER A 17 -9.22 -8.57 0.74
C SER A 17 -9.60 -10.03 0.52
N ALA A 18 -10.73 -10.26 -0.17
CA ALA A 18 -11.09 -11.59 -0.65
C ALA A 18 -10.00 -12.19 -1.57
N GLY A 19 -9.29 -11.35 -2.32
CA GLY A 19 -8.14 -11.75 -3.13
C GLY A 19 -6.94 -12.22 -2.29
N ASN A 20 -6.67 -11.59 -1.13
CA ASN A 20 -5.65 -12.07 -0.22
C ASN A 20 -5.98 -13.48 0.29
N VAL A 21 -7.22 -13.69 0.73
CA VAL A 21 -7.69 -15.01 1.21
C VAL A 21 -7.60 -16.07 0.12
N ALA A 22 -8.06 -15.76 -1.09
CA ALA A 22 -8.02 -16.67 -2.22
C ALA A 22 -6.58 -17.01 -2.65
N ARG A 23 -5.66 -16.04 -2.58
CA ARG A 23 -4.24 -16.26 -2.85
C ARG A 23 -3.61 -17.18 -1.84
N ASP A 24 -3.81 -16.92 -0.53
CA ASP A 24 -3.28 -17.77 0.54
C ASP A 24 -3.76 -19.23 0.40
N ALA A 25 -5.04 -19.41 0.04
CA ALA A 25 -5.60 -20.74 -0.21
C ALA A 25 -4.97 -21.41 -1.44
N ALA A 26 -4.76 -20.67 -2.54
CA ALA A 26 -4.16 -21.20 -3.75
C ALA A 26 -2.67 -21.56 -3.53
N ASP A 27 -1.91 -20.72 -2.83
CA ASP A 27 -0.51 -20.97 -2.52
C ASP A 27 -0.36 -22.19 -1.58
N ALA A 28 -1.20 -22.29 -0.54
CA ALA A 28 -1.23 -23.44 0.38
C ALA A 28 -1.58 -24.76 -0.33
N ALA A 29 -2.45 -24.72 -1.32
CA ALA A 29 -2.85 -25.87 -2.12
C ALA A 29 -1.91 -26.14 -3.33
N GLY A 30 -0.89 -25.31 -3.55
CA GLY A 30 0.02 -25.44 -4.71
C GLY A 30 -0.65 -25.22 -6.06
N LEU A 31 -1.76 -24.47 -6.10
CA LEU A 31 -2.51 -24.20 -7.32
C LEU A 31 -1.79 -23.16 -8.19
N GLY A 32 -1.90 -23.28 -9.50
CA GLY A 32 -1.33 -22.32 -10.46
C GLY A 32 -2.11 -21.01 -10.56
N ARG A 33 -3.39 -21.00 -10.16
CA ARG A 33 -4.28 -19.85 -10.28
C ARG A 33 -5.05 -19.57 -8.98
N ILE A 34 -5.29 -18.29 -8.75
CA ILE A 34 -6.15 -17.81 -7.66
C ILE A 34 -7.60 -17.93 -8.12
N ASP A 35 -8.44 -18.60 -7.33
CA ASP A 35 -9.87 -18.74 -7.60
C ASP A 35 -10.63 -17.48 -7.16
N ILE A 36 -10.73 -16.53 -8.07
CA ILE A 36 -11.49 -15.29 -7.89
C ILE A 36 -12.11 -14.86 -9.22
N ALA A 37 -13.41 -14.57 -9.22
CA ALA A 37 -14.14 -14.15 -10.41
C ALA A 37 -14.00 -12.65 -10.69
N ASP A 38 -13.89 -11.84 -9.64
CA ASP A 38 -13.82 -10.37 -9.75
C ASP A 38 -12.54 -9.91 -10.44
N ARG A 39 -12.61 -8.80 -11.18
CA ARG A 39 -11.39 -8.12 -11.64
C ARG A 39 -10.62 -7.61 -10.42
N ASP A 40 -9.29 -7.52 -10.49
CA ASP A 40 -8.47 -7.12 -9.33
C ASP A 40 -8.93 -5.79 -8.71
N MET A 41 -9.34 -4.81 -9.52
CA MET A 41 -9.83 -3.53 -9.02
C MET A 41 -11.16 -3.63 -8.26
N ASP A 42 -11.98 -4.63 -8.53
CA ASP A 42 -13.32 -4.81 -7.95
C ASP A 42 -13.32 -5.76 -6.74
N VAL A 43 -12.18 -6.38 -6.43
CA VAL A 43 -12.04 -7.33 -5.31
C VAL A 43 -12.35 -6.63 -3.97
N PRO A 44 -13.37 -7.11 -3.21
CA PRO A 44 -13.79 -6.49 -1.97
C PRO A 44 -12.88 -6.84 -0.79
N LEU A 45 -13.07 -6.14 0.34
CA LEU A 45 -12.53 -6.54 1.63
C LEU A 45 -13.17 -7.84 2.11
N SER A 46 -12.38 -8.69 2.78
CA SER A 46 -12.90 -9.78 3.62
C SER A 46 -13.59 -9.21 4.87
N ALA A 47 -14.34 -10.06 5.59
CA ALA A 47 -14.91 -9.68 6.89
C ALA A 47 -13.81 -9.25 7.89
N LEU A 48 -12.66 -9.94 7.88
CA LEU A 48 -11.50 -9.57 8.69
C LEU A 48 -10.92 -8.23 8.26
N GLY A 49 -10.77 -7.97 6.96
CA GLY A 49 -10.26 -6.69 6.47
C GLY A 49 -11.15 -5.51 6.87
N GLN A 50 -12.46 -5.69 6.91
CA GLN A 50 -13.37 -4.69 7.44
C GLN A 50 -13.16 -4.44 8.94
N ALA A 51 -12.95 -5.51 9.74
CA ALA A 51 -12.65 -5.38 11.16
C ALA A 51 -11.30 -4.66 11.38
N GLN A 52 -10.28 -4.97 10.60
CA GLN A 52 -8.98 -4.29 10.63
C GLN A 52 -9.12 -2.79 10.33
N ALA A 53 -9.87 -2.42 9.30
CA ALA A 53 -10.10 -1.03 8.94
C ALA A 53 -10.87 -0.26 10.02
N ARG A 54 -11.90 -0.88 10.63
CA ARG A 54 -12.62 -0.28 11.76
C ARG A 54 -11.72 -0.08 12.97
N ALA A 55 -10.89 -1.07 13.33
CA ALA A 55 -9.93 -0.97 14.42
C ALA A 55 -8.95 0.20 14.23
N LEU A 56 -8.45 0.39 13.01
CA LEU A 56 -7.60 1.53 12.67
C LEU A 56 -8.37 2.86 12.77
N GLY A 57 -9.62 2.90 12.33
CA GLY A 57 -10.50 4.06 12.50
C GLY A 57 -10.71 4.41 13.97
N ASP A 58 -11.03 3.44 14.81
CA ASP A 58 -11.20 3.62 16.26
C ASP A 58 -9.91 4.12 16.93
N TRP A 59 -8.75 3.69 16.43
CA TRP A 59 -7.47 4.22 16.90
C TRP A 59 -7.31 5.72 16.59
N PHE A 60 -7.67 6.15 15.36
CA PHE A 60 -7.68 7.58 15.01
C PHE A 60 -8.72 8.36 15.81
N ALA A 61 -9.89 7.79 16.13
CA ALA A 61 -10.91 8.44 16.97
C ALA A 61 -10.38 8.79 18.38
N ARG A 62 -9.40 8.04 18.89
CA ARG A 62 -8.77 8.31 20.19
C ARG A 62 -7.68 9.39 20.12
N GLN A 63 -7.24 9.79 18.91
CA GLN A 63 -6.30 10.90 18.76
C GLN A 63 -7.04 12.25 18.89
N PRO A 64 -6.36 13.32 19.34
CA PRO A 64 -6.91 14.68 19.27
C PRO A 64 -7.40 15.00 17.84
N VAL A 65 -8.45 15.79 17.73
CA VAL A 65 -9.07 16.12 16.42
C VAL A 65 -8.06 16.81 15.48
N ASP A 66 -7.21 17.67 16.07
CA ASP A 66 -6.16 18.40 15.37
C ASP A 66 -4.94 17.54 14.99
N GLU A 67 -4.90 16.27 15.41
CA GLU A 67 -3.90 15.29 14.99
C GLU A 67 -4.43 14.27 13.97
N ARG A 68 -5.74 14.29 13.65
CA ARG A 68 -6.34 13.36 12.69
C ARG A 68 -6.10 13.78 11.24
N PRO A 69 -6.17 12.85 10.28
CA PRO A 69 -6.09 13.17 8.85
C PRO A 69 -7.14 14.20 8.42
N GLN A 70 -6.72 15.18 7.61
CA GLN A 70 -7.58 16.19 6.99
C GLN A 70 -7.84 15.89 5.51
N THR A 71 -7.00 15.04 4.92
CA THR A 71 -7.11 14.63 3.52
C THR A 71 -6.83 13.14 3.42
N LEU A 72 -7.72 12.42 2.75
CA LEU A 72 -7.55 11.03 2.37
C LEU A 72 -7.38 10.96 0.85
N LEU A 73 -6.21 10.50 0.39
CA LEU A 73 -5.93 10.17 -1.00
C LEU A 73 -6.02 8.65 -1.14
N VAL A 74 -6.88 8.17 -2.01
CA VAL A 74 -7.28 6.76 -1.99
C VAL A 74 -7.13 6.14 -3.37
N SER A 75 -6.56 4.93 -3.42
CA SER A 75 -6.56 4.11 -4.63
C SER A 75 -7.99 3.87 -5.13
N PRO A 76 -8.23 3.81 -6.45
CA PRO A 76 -9.54 3.54 -7.02
C PRO A 76 -10.03 2.10 -6.80
N TYR A 77 -9.22 1.21 -6.24
CA TYR A 77 -9.58 -0.18 -6.02
C TYR A 77 -10.57 -0.34 -4.86
N ALA A 78 -11.60 -1.18 -5.05
CA ALA A 78 -12.71 -1.35 -4.10
C ALA A 78 -12.24 -1.62 -2.66
N ARG A 79 -11.21 -2.47 -2.48
CA ARG A 79 -10.63 -2.78 -1.17
C ARG A 79 -10.00 -1.57 -0.48
N ALA A 80 -9.39 -0.67 -1.25
CA ALA A 80 -8.77 0.55 -0.70
C ALA A 80 -9.83 1.62 -0.38
N ILE A 81 -10.82 1.82 -1.26
CA ILE A 81 -11.94 2.74 -1.04
C ILE A 81 -12.69 2.32 0.24
N HIS A 82 -13.09 1.07 0.35
CA HIS A 82 -13.83 0.57 1.51
C HIS A 82 -13.01 0.65 2.80
N THR A 83 -11.69 0.38 2.73
CA THR A 83 -10.79 0.59 3.89
C THR A 83 -10.82 2.06 4.34
N ALA A 84 -10.64 3.00 3.40
CA ALA A 84 -10.60 4.43 3.70
C ALA A 84 -11.95 4.95 4.24
N GLU A 85 -13.07 4.46 3.72
CA GLU A 85 -14.42 4.80 4.19
C GLU A 85 -14.63 4.36 5.64
N LEU A 86 -14.27 3.12 5.98
CA LEU A 86 -14.38 2.60 7.34
C LEU A 86 -13.46 3.34 8.32
N ILE A 87 -12.22 3.64 7.92
CA ILE A 87 -11.30 4.45 8.73
C ILE A 87 -11.88 5.85 8.97
N ARG A 88 -12.42 6.49 7.93
CA ARG A 88 -13.00 7.82 8.01
C ARG A 88 -14.24 7.85 8.90
N GLU A 89 -15.15 6.89 8.72
CA GLU A 89 -16.37 6.77 9.52
C GLU A 89 -16.04 6.59 11.00
N LYS A 90 -15.26 5.57 11.33
CA LYS A 90 -14.90 5.22 12.72
C LYS A 90 -13.96 6.23 13.37
N GLY A 91 -13.07 6.84 12.57
CA GLY A 91 -12.13 7.86 13.04
C GLY A 91 -12.71 9.24 13.28
N GLY A 92 -14.02 9.43 13.05
CA GLY A 92 -14.66 10.73 13.22
C GLY A 92 -14.14 11.78 12.23
N MET A 93 -13.80 11.36 11.00
CA MET A 93 -13.31 12.22 9.91
C MET A 93 -14.36 12.41 8.82
N ALA A 94 -15.64 12.50 9.20
CA ALA A 94 -16.75 12.70 8.26
C ALA A 94 -16.73 14.12 7.66
N LYS A 95 -17.33 14.28 6.46
CA LYS A 95 -17.52 15.62 5.86
C LYS A 95 -18.22 16.59 6.85
N PRO A 96 -17.84 17.88 6.90
CA PRO A 96 -16.90 18.57 5.99
C PRO A 96 -15.42 18.48 6.40
N ASP A 97 -15.06 17.81 7.47
CA ASP A 97 -13.79 17.96 8.16
C ASP A 97 -12.60 17.26 7.43
N ALA A 98 -12.87 16.29 6.56
CA ALA A 98 -11.81 15.64 5.78
C ALA A 98 -12.17 15.53 4.29
N LEU A 99 -11.23 15.96 3.43
CA LEU A 99 -11.30 15.76 1.99
C LEU A 99 -11.06 14.27 1.67
N PHE A 100 -11.92 13.68 0.85
CA PHE A 100 -11.76 12.32 0.34
C PHE A 100 -11.60 12.37 -1.18
N CYS A 101 -10.46 11.94 -1.69
CA CYS A 101 -10.09 12.05 -3.08
C CYS A 101 -9.58 10.70 -3.61
N VAL A 102 -10.23 10.18 -4.64
CA VAL A 102 -9.76 8.99 -5.34
C VAL A 102 -8.74 9.41 -6.40
N ASP A 103 -7.59 8.74 -6.43
CA ASP A 103 -6.48 9.04 -7.33
C ASP A 103 -6.00 7.75 -8.02
N GLU A 104 -6.13 7.67 -9.33
CA GLU A 104 -5.76 6.51 -10.14
C GLU A 104 -4.27 6.20 -10.09
N ARG A 105 -3.42 7.18 -9.77
CA ARG A 105 -1.98 7.00 -9.60
C ARG A 105 -1.62 6.15 -8.37
N LEU A 106 -2.58 5.94 -7.45
CA LEU A 106 -2.43 5.12 -6.25
C LEU A 106 -2.87 3.66 -6.43
N ARG A 107 -3.29 3.26 -7.66
CA ARG A 107 -3.67 1.86 -7.96
C ARG A 107 -2.52 0.90 -7.64
N GLU A 108 -2.83 -0.39 -7.43
CA GLU A 108 -1.79 -1.41 -7.25
C GLU A 108 -0.94 -1.54 -8.52
N LYS A 109 0.21 -2.15 -8.39
CA LYS A 109 1.06 -2.53 -9.52
C LYS A 109 0.30 -3.48 -10.44
N GLU A 110 0.23 -3.15 -11.73
CA GLU A 110 -0.40 -4.02 -12.71
C GLU A 110 0.47 -5.26 -12.99
N PHE A 111 -0.14 -6.44 -12.93
CA PHE A 111 0.54 -7.70 -13.21
C PHE A 111 0.38 -8.15 -14.67
N GLY A 112 -0.49 -7.52 -15.46
CA GLY A 112 -0.71 -7.82 -16.87
C GLY A 112 -1.09 -9.28 -17.08
N VAL A 113 -0.41 -9.98 -18.02
CA VAL A 113 -0.67 -11.40 -18.31
C VAL A 113 -0.44 -12.34 -17.11
N LEU A 114 0.24 -11.88 -16.07
CA LEU A 114 0.53 -12.67 -14.87
C LEU A 114 -0.53 -12.49 -13.78
N ASP A 115 -1.58 -11.69 -14.04
CA ASP A 115 -2.66 -11.48 -13.08
C ASP A 115 -3.34 -12.80 -12.70
N ARG A 116 -3.68 -12.95 -11.42
CA ARG A 116 -4.28 -14.15 -10.81
C ARG A 116 -3.42 -15.43 -10.88
N LEU A 117 -2.17 -15.34 -11.30
CA LEU A 117 -1.25 -16.48 -11.25
C LEU A 117 -0.49 -16.50 -9.93
N THR A 118 -0.32 -17.71 -9.38
CA THR A 118 0.64 -17.98 -8.32
C THR A 118 2.03 -18.15 -8.92
N GLY A 119 3.06 -18.25 -8.07
CA GLY A 119 4.40 -18.56 -8.55
C GLY A 119 4.48 -19.90 -9.29
N VAL A 120 3.65 -20.88 -8.91
CA VAL A 120 3.53 -22.16 -9.61
C VAL A 120 2.94 -21.97 -11.01
N GLY A 121 1.85 -21.22 -11.10
CA GLY A 121 1.19 -20.92 -12.39
C GLY A 121 2.08 -20.15 -13.35
N ILE A 122 2.80 -19.14 -12.86
CA ILE A 122 3.73 -18.36 -13.70
C ILE A 122 4.82 -19.26 -14.30
N ARG A 123 5.42 -20.14 -13.50
CA ARG A 123 6.43 -21.08 -14.01
C ARG A 123 5.87 -22.08 -15.01
N ALA A 124 4.62 -22.48 -14.85
CA ALA A 124 3.97 -23.45 -15.74
C ALA A 124 3.46 -22.83 -17.04
N GLU A 125 2.85 -21.66 -17.00
CA GLU A 125 2.16 -21.05 -18.14
C GLU A 125 3.00 -19.99 -18.85
N PHE A 126 3.92 -19.31 -18.14
CA PHE A 126 4.78 -18.24 -18.63
C PHE A 126 6.22 -18.39 -18.15
N PRO A 127 6.89 -19.52 -18.45
CA PRO A 127 8.25 -19.79 -17.95
C PRO A 127 9.27 -18.72 -18.37
N GLU A 128 9.08 -18.10 -19.54
CA GLU A 128 9.92 -17.00 -20.03
C GLU A 128 9.79 -15.76 -19.13
N GLN A 129 8.59 -15.49 -18.57
CA GLN A 129 8.39 -14.37 -17.65
C GLN A 129 9.05 -14.62 -16.29
N ALA A 130 9.03 -15.87 -15.82
CA ALA A 130 9.77 -16.27 -14.63
C ALA A 130 11.28 -16.07 -14.83
N GLU A 131 11.81 -16.45 -16.00
CA GLU A 131 13.22 -16.27 -16.34
C GLU A 131 13.60 -14.78 -16.51
N PHE A 132 12.77 -13.98 -17.20
CA PHE A 132 13.01 -12.53 -17.29
C PHE A 132 13.04 -11.86 -15.92
N ARG A 133 12.12 -12.26 -15.01
CA ARG A 133 12.15 -11.74 -13.63
C ARG A 133 13.42 -12.14 -12.89
N ARG A 134 13.92 -13.36 -13.09
CA ARG A 134 15.20 -13.82 -12.51
C ARG A 134 16.38 -13.01 -13.02
N LEU A 135 16.43 -12.71 -14.33
CA LEU A 135 17.51 -11.96 -14.98
C LEU A 135 17.47 -10.47 -14.66
N LEU A 136 16.29 -9.85 -14.74
CA LEU A 136 16.13 -8.40 -14.59
C LEU A 136 15.91 -7.97 -13.12
N GLY A 137 15.57 -8.91 -12.24
CA GLY A 137 15.21 -8.63 -10.87
C GLY A 137 13.78 -8.10 -10.72
N LYS A 138 13.27 -8.12 -9.49
CA LYS A 138 11.92 -7.68 -9.11
C LYS A 138 11.67 -6.22 -9.45
N PHE A 139 12.69 -5.39 -9.38
CA PHE A 139 12.61 -3.93 -9.54
C PHE A 139 12.35 -3.52 -11.00
N TYR A 140 13.04 -4.16 -11.96
CA TYR A 140 12.97 -3.81 -13.38
C TYR A 140 12.04 -4.68 -14.21
N HIS A 141 11.73 -5.90 -13.74
CA HIS A 141 10.87 -6.79 -14.51
C HIS A 141 9.47 -6.20 -14.72
N ARG A 142 9.08 -6.05 -15.99
CA ARG A 142 7.75 -5.61 -16.43
C ARG A 142 7.09 -6.75 -17.21
N PRO A 143 6.04 -7.40 -16.67
CA PRO A 143 5.30 -8.40 -17.44
C PRO A 143 4.53 -7.72 -18.59
N PRO A 144 4.23 -8.43 -19.68
CA PRO A 144 3.42 -7.89 -20.77
C PRO A 144 2.07 -7.37 -20.27
N GLY A 145 1.74 -6.12 -20.62
CA GLY A 145 0.53 -5.44 -20.13
C GLY A 145 0.57 -5.00 -18.67
N GLY A 146 1.71 -5.16 -17.98
CA GLY A 146 1.88 -4.80 -16.58
C GLY A 146 2.88 -3.67 -16.33
N GLU A 147 3.22 -3.47 -15.06
CA GLU A 147 4.17 -2.46 -14.58
C GLU A 147 5.40 -3.11 -13.94
N SER A 148 6.57 -2.46 -14.05
CA SER A 148 7.72 -2.66 -13.16
C SER A 148 7.58 -1.79 -11.90
N TRP A 149 8.46 -1.95 -10.91
CA TRP A 149 8.53 -1.00 -9.79
C TRP A 149 8.93 0.40 -10.28
N CYS A 150 9.78 0.50 -11.31
CA CYS A 150 10.14 1.79 -11.91
C CYS A 150 8.92 2.55 -12.45
N ASP A 151 7.95 1.86 -13.07
CA ASP A 151 6.72 2.48 -13.56
C ASP A 151 5.85 2.99 -12.40
N VAL A 152 5.72 2.19 -11.34
CA VAL A 152 5.02 2.59 -10.12
C VAL A 152 5.69 3.82 -9.48
N ILE A 153 7.02 3.80 -9.33
CA ILE A 153 7.80 4.91 -8.78
C ILE A 153 7.57 6.18 -9.60
N LEU A 154 7.55 6.09 -10.93
CA LEU A 154 7.35 7.24 -11.82
C LEU A 154 5.99 7.91 -11.57
N ARG A 155 4.89 7.13 -11.48
CA ARG A 155 3.58 7.72 -11.18
C ARG A 155 3.45 8.25 -9.76
N LEU A 156 4.15 7.63 -8.79
CA LEU A 156 4.14 8.08 -7.40
C LEU A 156 4.95 9.37 -7.18
N ARG A 157 5.98 9.66 -7.98
CA ARG A 157 6.63 10.98 -7.99
C ARG A 157 5.61 12.09 -8.26
N SER A 158 4.73 11.90 -9.25
CA SER A 158 3.65 12.85 -9.54
C SER A 158 2.62 12.99 -8.40
N VAL A 159 2.38 11.93 -7.63
CA VAL A 159 1.55 12.02 -6.41
C VAL A 159 2.24 12.88 -5.35
N LEU A 160 3.54 12.65 -5.10
CA LEU A 160 4.31 13.43 -4.14
C LEU A 160 4.40 14.92 -4.54
N ASP A 161 4.54 15.21 -5.84
CA ASP A 161 4.49 16.59 -6.36
C ASP A 161 3.13 17.23 -6.06
N THR A 162 2.03 16.52 -6.30
CA THR A 162 0.68 16.99 -5.95
C THR A 162 0.54 17.27 -4.45
N ILE A 163 1.05 16.36 -3.61
CA ILE A 163 1.02 16.54 -2.16
C ILE A 163 1.83 17.76 -1.74
N SER A 164 3.02 17.95 -2.29
CA SER A 164 3.89 19.09 -1.97
C SER A 164 3.33 20.43 -2.41
N LEU A 165 2.57 20.46 -3.50
CA LEU A 165 1.97 21.67 -4.07
C LEU A 165 0.65 22.08 -3.40
N HIS A 166 -0.17 21.10 -2.99
CA HIS A 166 -1.56 21.37 -2.59
C HIS A 166 -1.89 21.00 -1.14
N HIS A 167 -0.99 20.27 -0.45
CA HIS A 167 -1.25 19.79 0.91
C HIS A 167 -0.17 20.20 1.92
N THR A 168 0.56 21.28 1.65
CA THR A 168 1.54 21.86 2.55
C THR A 168 0.95 22.11 3.95
N GLY A 169 1.64 21.64 4.99
CA GLY A 169 1.20 21.78 6.38
C GLY A 169 -0.05 20.98 6.77
N LYS A 170 -0.66 20.25 5.83
CA LYS A 170 -1.83 19.40 6.09
C LYS A 170 -1.41 18.06 6.71
N ARG A 171 -2.39 17.35 7.23
CA ARG A 171 -2.26 15.96 7.66
C ARG A 171 -2.94 15.06 6.62
N VAL A 172 -2.12 14.35 5.86
CA VAL A 172 -2.53 13.57 4.67
C VAL A 172 -2.45 12.08 4.98
N MET A 173 -3.49 11.34 4.64
CA MET A 173 -3.48 9.87 4.64
C MET A 173 -3.61 9.36 3.22
N ILE A 174 -2.73 8.45 2.82
CA ILE A 174 -2.85 7.64 1.61
C ILE A 174 -3.36 6.26 2.01
N VAL A 175 -4.38 5.75 1.32
CA VAL A 175 -4.82 4.36 1.45
C VAL A 175 -4.60 3.65 0.12
N ALA A 176 -3.70 2.68 0.11
CA ALA A 176 -3.21 2.05 -1.11
C ALA A 176 -2.81 0.58 -0.88
N HIS A 177 -1.74 0.12 -1.50
CA HIS A 177 -1.36 -1.28 -1.66
C HIS A 177 0.10 -1.51 -1.25
N GLN A 178 0.54 -2.78 -1.17
CA GLN A 178 1.86 -3.15 -0.70
C GLN A 178 2.98 -2.51 -1.53
N VAL A 179 2.95 -2.65 -2.86
CA VAL A 179 4.02 -2.10 -3.71
C VAL A 179 4.02 -0.57 -3.67
N VAL A 180 2.86 0.06 -3.54
CA VAL A 180 2.76 1.52 -3.38
C VAL A 180 3.42 1.99 -2.08
N VAL A 181 3.19 1.29 -0.95
CA VAL A 181 3.85 1.63 0.34
C VAL A 181 5.37 1.53 0.21
N LEU A 182 5.88 0.45 -0.39
CA LEU A 182 7.32 0.24 -0.58
C LEU A 182 7.93 1.29 -1.53
N CYS A 183 7.28 1.57 -2.65
CA CYS A 183 7.75 2.57 -3.60
C CYS A 183 7.69 4.01 -3.05
N MET A 184 6.69 4.33 -2.22
CA MET A 184 6.65 5.61 -1.49
C MET A 184 7.83 5.70 -0.50
N ARG A 185 8.14 4.63 0.21
CA ARG A 185 9.29 4.59 1.10
C ARG A 185 10.61 4.77 0.34
N TYR A 186 10.77 4.10 -0.81
CA TYR A 186 11.92 4.31 -1.69
C TYR A 186 12.12 5.79 -2.04
N LEU A 187 11.03 6.50 -2.36
CA LEU A 187 11.06 7.91 -2.74
C LEU A 187 11.34 8.86 -1.57
N LEU A 188 10.66 8.64 -0.43
CA LEU A 188 10.72 9.55 0.71
C LEU A 188 12.02 9.41 1.51
N ASP A 189 12.55 8.19 1.63
CA ASP A 189 13.80 7.92 2.33
C ASP A 189 15.04 8.05 1.42
N GLY A 190 14.87 8.26 0.10
CA GLY A 190 15.97 8.34 -0.87
C GLY A 190 16.77 7.04 -0.99
N LEU A 191 16.10 5.89 -0.89
CA LEU A 191 16.74 4.58 -0.86
C LEU A 191 17.31 4.17 -2.21
N THR A 192 18.32 3.29 -2.18
CA THR A 192 18.77 2.55 -3.36
C THR A 192 17.86 1.36 -3.66
N GLU A 193 17.96 0.80 -4.87
CA GLU A 193 17.27 -0.44 -5.24
C GLU A 193 17.56 -1.57 -4.25
N GLU A 194 18.84 -1.78 -3.91
CA GLU A 194 19.27 -2.84 -3.00
C GLU A 194 18.61 -2.69 -1.62
N GLN A 195 18.55 -1.46 -1.09
CA GLN A 195 17.98 -1.16 0.22
C GLN A 195 16.48 -1.45 0.25
N ILE A 196 15.71 -0.98 -0.75
CA ILE A 196 14.27 -1.21 -0.75
C ILE A 196 13.92 -2.69 -0.99
N LEU A 197 14.69 -3.40 -1.80
CA LEU A 197 14.53 -4.84 -1.98
C LEU A 197 14.92 -5.64 -0.74
N ALA A 198 15.88 -5.17 0.06
CA ALA A 198 16.20 -5.76 1.36
C ALA A 198 15.02 -5.63 2.33
N ILE A 199 14.46 -4.42 2.44
CA ILE A 199 13.27 -4.15 3.28
C ILE A 199 12.08 -5.03 2.86
N ASP A 200 11.83 -5.16 1.56
CA ASP A 200 10.78 -6.01 1.01
C ASP A 200 10.98 -7.51 1.31
N ARG A 201 12.24 -7.96 1.44
CA ARG A 201 12.55 -9.35 1.83
C ARG A 201 12.41 -9.62 3.34
N GLU A 202 12.63 -8.58 4.16
CA GLU A 202 12.61 -8.72 5.62
C GLU A 202 11.19 -8.90 6.19
N ALA A 203 10.22 -8.16 5.66
CA ALA A 203 8.85 -8.19 6.14
C ALA A 203 7.84 -7.72 5.10
N ASP A 204 6.72 -8.43 5.02
CA ASP A 204 5.55 -7.98 4.27
C ASP A 204 4.85 -6.81 4.96
N ILE A 205 4.26 -5.94 4.15
CA ILE A 205 3.43 -4.85 4.68
C ILE A 205 2.10 -5.44 5.17
N ALA A 206 1.80 -5.27 6.45
CA ALA A 206 0.57 -5.77 7.03
C ALA A 206 -0.68 -5.05 6.47
N ASN A 207 -1.79 -5.76 6.41
CA ASN A 207 -3.09 -5.16 6.11
C ASN A 207 -3.45 -4.13 7.20
N CYS A 208 -3.87 -2.95 6.81
CA CYS A 208 -4.04 -1.77 7.68
C CYS A 208 -2.76 -1.39 8.45
N GLY A 209 -1.59 -1.85 8.01
CA GLY A 209 -0.30 -1.38 8.52
C GLY A 209 -0.08 0.08 8.15
N VAL A 210 0.38 0.86 9.12
CA VAL A 210 0.57 2.31 8.99
C VAL A 210 2.06 2.63 8.88
N THR A 211 2.44 3.31 7.81
CA THR A 211 3.76 3.94 7.67
C THR A 211 3.57 5.44 7.83
N GLU A 212 4.21 6.04 8.82
CA GLU A 212 4.04 7.45 9.18
C GLU A 212 5.31 8.22 8.94
N TYR A 213 5.18 9.34 8.24
CA TYR A 213 6.22 10.37 8.07
C TYR A 213 5.77 11.68 8.71
N ARG A 214 6.70 12.38 9.31
CA ARG A 214 6.48 13.73 9.84
C ARG A 214 7.46 14.72 9.22
N PHE A 215 6.99 15.92 8.93
CA PHE A 215 7.84 17.01 8.51
C PHE A 215 8.77 17.43 9.65
N ARG A 216 10.05 17.54 9.36
CA ARG A 216 11.10 18.01 10.28
C ARG A 216 11.94 19.08 9.59
N PRO A 217 11.83 20.35 9.99
CA PRO A 217 12.54 21.45 9.31
C PRO A 217 14.06 21.31 9.44
N ASP A 218 14.54 20.73 10.54
CA ASP A 218 15.96 20.64 10.87
C ASP A 218 16.59 19.27 10.51
N GLU A 219 15.79 18.36 9.95
CA GLU A 219 16.23 17.03 9.55
C GLU A 219 15.92 16.80 8.06
N ASN A 220 16.69 15.94 7.38
CA ASN A 220 16.49 15.55 6.00
C ASN A 220 16.28 16.77 5.05
N ASP A 221 17.13 17.79 5.21
CA ASP A 221 17.06 19.06 4.46
C ASP A 221 15.68 19.74 4.50
N GLY A 222 14.97 19.65 5.62
CA GLY A 222 13.60 20.14 5.78
C GLY A 222 12.58 19.24 5.06
N GLY A 223 12.77 17.94 5.13
CA GLY A 223 11.94 16.92 4.49
C GLY A 223 11.05 16.12 5.42
N MET A 224 10.54 15.03 4.86
CA MET A 224 9.74 14.05 5.60
C MET A 224 10.66 13.03 6.27
N VAL A 225 10.43 12.75 7.56
CA VAL A 225 11.18 11.78 8.35
C VAL A 225 10.29 10.65 8.77
N LEU A 226 10.71 9.40 8.54
CA LEU A 226 9.99 8.19 8.94
C LEU A 226 9.91 8.11 10.47
N THR A 227 8.70 8.05 11.02
CA THR A 227 8.46 7.95 12.46
C THR A 227 7.85 6.61 12.88
N ARG A 228 7.14 5.95 11.96
CA ARG A 228 6.60 4.59 12.17
C ARG A 228 6.68 3.82 10.86
N TRP A 229 7.11 2.58 10.95
CA TRP A 229 7.17 1.66 9.83
C TRP A 229 6.26 0.46 10.07
N ASN A 230 5.34 0.21 9.11
CA ASN A 230 4.45 -0.95 9.12
C ASN A 230 3.81 -1.18 10.50
N PHE A 231 3.34 -0.10 11.13
CA PHE A 231 2.82 -0.09 12.49
C PHE A 231 1.44 -0.71 12.56
N THR A 232 1.31 -1.83 13.26
CA THR A 232 0.11 -2.66 13.33
C THR A 232 -0.61 -2.62 14.68
N ALA A 233 -0.06 -1.91 15.67
CA ALA A 233 -0.65 -1.85 17.01
C ALA A 233 -2.14 -1.41 17.02
N PRO A 234 -2.61 -0.49 16.15
CA PRO A 234 -4.03 -0.16 16.07
C PRO A 234 -4.93 -1.36 15.81
N VAL A 235 -4.54 -2.22 14.86
CA VAL A 235 -5.28 -3.42 14.47
C VAL A 235 -5.27 -4.45 15.61
N ALA A 236 -4.08 -4.72 16.17
CA ALA A 236 -3.92 -5.68 17.26
C ALA A 236 -4.67 -5.24 18.52
N GLN A 237 -4.58 -3.97 18.92
CA GLN A 237 -5.29 -3.41 20.08
C GLN A 237 -6.81 -3.37 19.87
N GLY A 238 -7.27 -3.25 18.64
CA GLY A 238 -8.69 -3.35 18.27
C GLY A 238 -9.23 -4.78 18.26
N GLY A 239 -8.41 -5.79 18.60
CA GLY A 239 -8.80 -7.19 18.68
C GLY A 239 -8.92 -7.89 17.33
N ALA A 240 -8.49 -7.26 16.23
CA ALA A 240 -8.46 -7.89 14.92
C ALA A 240 -7.10 -8.57 14.68
N PRO A 241 -7.06 -9.80 14.14
CA PRO A 241 -5.81 -10.43 13.73
C PRO A 241 -5.05 -9.59 12.71
N VAL A 242 -3.74 -9.48 12.91
CA VAL A 242 -2.84 -8.85 11.92
C VAL A 242 -2.54 -9.88 10.84
N THR A 243 -2.76 -9.51 9.59
CA THR A 243 -2.43 -10.33 8.41
C THR A 243 -1.45 -9.58 7.51
N ALA A 244 -0.56 -10.32 6.89
CA ALA A 244 0.35 -9.83 5.87
C ALA A 244 0.46 -10.91 4.80
N GLN A 245 0.65 -10.52 3.56
CA GLN A 245 0.75 -11.46 2.45
C GLN A 245 2.04 -11.22 1.70
N PRO A 246 2.88 -12.25 1.56
CA PRO A 246 4.08 -12.14 0.75
C PRO A 246 3.74 -11.87 -0.72
N ASP A 247 4.61 -11.16 -1.40
CA ASP A 247 4.59 -11.12 -2.85
C ASP A 247 4.81 -12.54 -3.41
N PRO A 248 4.15 -12.89 -4.54
CA PRO A 248 4.37 -14.20 -5.15
C PRO A 248 5.86 -14.45 -5.40
N ALA A 249 6.36 -15.56 -4.90
CA ALA A 249 7.72 -16.01 -5.16
C ALA A 249 7.82 -16.51 -6.60
N VAL A 250 8.10 -15.62 -7.54
CA VAL A 250 8.19 -15.94 -8.98
C VAL A 250 9.53 -16.58 -9.35
N ALA A 251 10.55 -16.38 -8.54
CA ALA A 251 11.84 -17.06 -8.67
C ALA A 251 12.48 -17.19 -7.28
N ALA A 252 13.37 -18.16 -7.12
CA ALA A 252 14.18 -18.26 -5.92
C ALA A 252 14.88 -16.91 -5.64
N ARG A 253 14.94 -16.55 -4.37
CA ARG A 253 15.61 -15.36 -3.87
C ARG A 253 17.07 -15.38 -4.24
#